data_2ee58baab2e458a02f2f43a37eca0ef5
#
_entry.id   2ee58baab2e458a02f2f43a37eca0ef5
#
_cell.length_a   1.000
_cell.length_b   1.000
_cell.length_c   1.000
_cell.angle_alpha   90.00
_cell.angle_beta   90.00
_cell.angle_gamma   90.00
#
_symmetry.space_group_name_H-M   'P 1'
#
loop_
_entity.id
_entity.type
_entity.pdbx_description
1 polymer ?
#
loop_
_entity_poly.entity_id
_entity_poly.type
_entity_poly.pdbx_seq_one_letter_code
_entity_poly.pdbx_strand_id
1 'polypeptide(L)'
;MNDIKAVVLAQEYIKAHHTDIEFSVENVCSAVGYSRRQVDRLFQKHMNITLSKYINAVVLSESAEKLLNSDNSVIDVAFDSHYQSHEGYTRSFVKRFSITPKEYRKRQIAIPIFTQHPANHYYILKEGQAMDTTTICTVTPVNRPKRKLIYLTSKSATDYLSYCEEVGCDWEGLLNSIHEKFDTAALIDLPDSLQQKGISKIAAGVEVPIDYKKTLPDGYEVAELPECVMLYFQSEPYDNLDDFGKYIGQVFKAIENYNFERYGYKYATSIAPTLNLGAEPEIGARIAIPVESIK
;
A
#
# COMPACT_ATOMS: atom_id res chain seq x y z
N MET A 1 -1.89 -24.54 -6.85
CA MET A 1 -2.27 -23.26 -6.21
C MET A 1 -1.20 -22.23 -6.59
N ASN A 2 -1.58 -20.98 -6.91
CA ASN A 2 -0.60 -19.94 -7.22
C ASN A 2 0.20 -19.58 -5.95
N ASP A 3 1.50 -19.33 -6.09
CA ASP A 3 2.43 -19.02 -4.99
C ASP A 3 1.89 -17.93 -4.04
N ILE A 4 1.36 -16.85 -4.60
CA ILE A 4 0.82 -15.74 -3.81
C ILE A 4 -0.45 -16.11 -3.06
N LYS A 5 -1.35 -16.90 -3.67
CA LYS A 5 -2.54 -17.39 -3.00
C LYS A 5 -2.18 -18.26 -1.78
N ALA A 6 -1.09 -19.01 -1.88
CA ALA A 6 -0.60 -19.80 -0.77
C ALA A 6 -0.13 -18.92 0.40
N VAL A 7 0.54 -17.81 0.12
CA VAL A 7 0.96 -16.85 1.17
C VAL A 7 -0.25 -16.16 1.79
N VAL A 8 -1.22 -15.70 0.96
CA VAL A 8 -2.46 -15.07 1.46
C VAL A 8 -3.23 -16.04 2.37
N LEU A 9 -3.42 -17.30 1.95
CA LEU A 9 -4.08 -18.31 2.79
C LEU A 9 -3.35 -18.54 4.12
N ALA A 10 -2.01 -18.57 4.10
CA ALA A 10 -1.23 -18.67 5.33
C ALA A 10 -1.44 -17.46 6.24
N GLN A 11 -1.48 -16.24 5.66
CA GLN A 11 -1.76 -15.02 6.42
C GLN A 11 -3.17 -15.01 7.02
N GLU A 12 -4.18 -15.42 6.24
CA GLU A 12 -5.56 -15.55 6.72
C GLU A 12 -5.67 -16.57 7.85
N TYR A 13 -5.00 -17.74 7.71
CA TYR A 13 -4.95 -18.74 8.76
C TYR A 13 -4.29 -18.20 10.04
N ILE A 14 -3.13 -17.53 9.92
CA ILE A 14 -2.44 -16.91 11.05
C ILE A 14 -3.35 -15.88 11.72
N LYS A 15 -3.99 -15.00 10.95
CA LYS A 15 -4.90 -13.98 11.46
C LYS A 15 -6.07 -14.58 12.25
N ALA A 16 -6.64 -15.69 11.77
CA ALA A 16 -7.80 -16.33 12.39
C ALA A 16 -7.43 -17.17 13.63
N HIS A 17 -6.21 -17.75 13.70
CA HIS A 17 -5.88 -18.83 14.63
C HIS A 17 -4.68 -18.55 15.53
N HIS A 18 -3.96 -17.44 15.37
CA HIS A 18 -2.73 -17.18 16.14
C HIS A 18 -2.94 -17.05 17.66
N THR A 19 -4.19 -16.94 18.12
CA THR A 19 -4.55 -16.95 19.55
C THR A 19 -4.97 -18.34 20.06
N ASP A 20 -5.13 -19.32 19.17
CA ASP A 20 -5.56 -20.66 19.56
C ASP A 20 -4.46 -21.39 20.32
N ILE A 21 -4.80 -22.15 21.37
CA ILE A 21 -3.85 -22.86 22.23
C ILE A 21 -2.96 -23.81 21.42
N GLU A 22 -3.51 -24.45 20.39
CA GLU A 22 -2.79 -25.40 19.54
C GLU A 22 -2.12 -24.76 18.31
N PHE A 23 -2.07 -23.42 18.25
CA PHE A 23 -1.46 -22.74 17.13
C PHE A 23 0.03 -23.10 16.97
N SER A 24 0.41 -23.49 15.76
CA SER A 24 1.79 -23.84 15.42
C SER A 24 2.12 -23.50 13.97
N VAL A 25 3.41 -23.41 13.66
CA VAL A 25 3.90 -23.23 12.27
C VAL A 25 3.47 -24.41 11.40
N GLU A 26 3.41 -25.60 11.97
CA GLU A 26 2.99 -26.83 11.31
C GLU A 26 1.53 -26.77 10.88
N ASN A 27 0.66 -26.18 11.70
CA ASN A 27 -0.75 -26.01 11.38
C ASN A 27 -0.93 -25.00 10.22
N VAL A 28 -0.15 -23.92 10.21
CA VAL A 28 -0.13 -22.97 9.07
C VAL A 28 0.29 -23.68 7.79
N CYS A 29 1.36 -24.47 7.82
CA CYS A 29 1.85 -25.23 6.68
C CYS A 29 0.80 -26.24 6.17
N SER A 30 0.13 -26.94 7.09
CA SER A 30 -0.93 -27.91 6.78
C SER A 30 -2.13 -27.25 6.13
N ALA A 31 -2.56 -26.08 6.61
CA ALA A 31 -3.68 -25.30 6.04
C ALA A 31 -3.42 -24.88 4.60
N VAL A 32 -2.17 -24.63 4.24
CA VAL A 32 -1.76 -24.24 2.89
C VAL A 32 -1.48 -25.43 1.98
N GLY A 33 -1.20 -26.61 2.58
CA GLY A 33 -0.82 -27.82 1.86
C GLY A 33 0.61 -27.82 1.32
N TYR A 34 1.52 -27.07 1.97
CA TYR A 34 2.94 -26.98 1.62
C TYR A 34 3.83 -27.33 2.81
N SER A 35 5.03 -27.85 2.50
CA SER A 35 6.06 -28.04 3.53
C SER A 35 6.54 -26.71 4.10
N ARG A 36 7.01 -26.71 5.34
CA ARG A 36 7.57 -25.52 6.00
C ARG A 36 8.62 -24.80 5.14
N ARG A 37 9.53 -25.56 4.51
CA ARG A 37 10.55 -24.99 3.63
C ARG A 37 9.97 -24.29 2.42
N GLN A 38 8.86 -24.81 1.87
CA GLN A 38 8.17 -24.16 0.74
C GLN A 38 7.48 -22.87 1.21
N VAL A 39 6.76 -22.92 2.35
CA VAL A 39 6.09 -21.72 2.88
C VAL A 39 7.11 -20.64 3.25
N ASP A 40 8.23 -20.98 3.92
CA ASP A 40 9.30 -20.03 4.21
C ASP A 40 9.87 -19.39 2.93
N ARG A 41 10.09 -20.19 1.88
CA ARG A 41 10.55 -19.67 0.58
C ARG A 41 9.53 -18.72 -0.05
N LEU A 42 8.24 -19.03 0.05
CA LEU A 42 7.19 -18.17 -0.48
C LEU A 42 7.07 -16.87 0.31
N PHE A 43 7.11 -16.92 1.63
CA PHE A 43 7.14 -15.72 2.47
C PHE A 43 8.36 -14.86 2.17
N GLN A 44 9.56 -15.47 2.05
CA GLN A 44 10.78 -14.75 1.71
C GLN A 44 10.69 -14.12 0.32
N LYS A 45 10.07 -14.81 -0.66
CA LYS A 45 9.91 -14.33 -2.03
C LYS A 45 8.93 -13.17 -2.15
N HIS A 46 7.80 -13.22 -1.42
CA HIS A 46 6.68 -12.30 -1.59
C HIS A 46 6.56 -11.25 -0.49
N MET A 47 7.14 -11.50 0.68
CA MET A 47 7.04 -10.62 1.85
C MET A 47 8.40 -10.18 2.39
N ASN A 48 9.52 -10.66 1.80
CA ASN A 48 10.89 -10.44 2.27
C ASN A 48 11.13 -10.80 3.76
N ILE A 49 10.32 -11.69 4.31
CA ILE A 49 10.37 -12.14 5.70
C ILE A 49 10.14 -13.65 5.76
N THR A 50 10.70 -14.36 6.75
CA THR A 50 10.37 -15.77 6.96
C THR A 50 9.03 -15.92 7.67
N LEU A 51 8.34 -17.06 7.48
CA LEU A 51 7.08 -17.35 8.16
C LEU A 51 7.19 -17.17 9.69
N SER A 52 8.24 -17.70 10.30
CA SER A 52 8.44 -17.57 11.75
C SER A 52 8.60 -16.11 12.21
N LYS A 53 9.30 -15.28 11.44
CA LYS A 53 9.42 -13.84 11.74
C LYS A 53 8.09 -13.13 11.58
N TYR A 54 7.31 -13.49 10.57
CA TYR A 54 5.98 -12.95 10.34
C TYR A 54 5.05 -13.27 11.53
N ILE A 55 4.94 -14.55 11.92
CA ILE A 55 4.13 -14.97 13.06
C ILE A 55 4.57 -14.24 14.33
N ASN A 56 5.88 -14.19 14.59
CA ASN A 56 6.40 -13.48 15.77
C ASN A 56 6.03 -11.99 15.77
N ALA A 57 6.07 -11.33 14.60
CA ALA A 57 5.68 -9.93 14.49
C ALA A 57 4.19 -9.73 14.81
N VAL A 58 3.31 -10.60 14.31
CA VAL A 58 1.86 -10.59 14.60
C VAL A 58 1.61 -10.76 16.10
N VAL A 59 2.14 -11.86 16.67
CA VAL A 59 1.92 -12.22 18.08
C VAL A 59 2.45 -11.15 19.04
N LEU A 60 3.65 -10.61 18.79
CA LEU A 60 4.20 -9.54 19.64
C LEU A 60 3.42 -8.23 19.53
N SER A 61 2.91 -7.89 18.35
CA SER A 61 2.10 -6.68 18.19
C SER A 61 0.78 -6.78 18.93
N GLU A 62 0.10 -7.91 18.84
CA GLU A 62 -1.12 -8.15 19.61
C GLU A 62 -0.85 -8.20 21.11
N SER A 63 0.26 -8.82 21.53
CA SER A 63 0.65 -8.81 22.95
C SER A 63 0.87 -7.40 23.49
N ALA A 64 1.40 -6.50 22.66
CA ALA A 64 1.56 -5.10 23.04
C ALA A 64 0.21 -4.40 23.26
N GLU A 65 -0.79 -4.68 22.42
CA GLU A 65 -2.16 -4.18 22.61
C GLU A 65 -2.79 -4.74 23.89
N LYS A 66 -2.64 -6.04 24.15
CA LYS A 66 -3.11 -6.67 25.40
C LYS A 66 -2.46 -6.05 26.64
N LEU A 67 -1.17 -5.69 26.58
CA LEU A 67 -0.49 -5.01 27.68
C LEU A 67 -1.11 -3.65 28.05
N LEU A 68 -1.70 -2.93 27.13
CA LEU A 68 -2.35 -1.63 27.36
C LEU A 68 -3.83 -1.76 27.73
N ASN A 69 -4.52 -2.73 27.15
CA ASN A 69 -5.99 -2.82 27.19
C ASN A 69 -6.50 -3.85 28.22
N SER A 70 -5.63 -4.51 28.97
CA SER A 70 -6.02 -5.49 29.98
C SER A 70 -5.25 -5.31 31.30
N ASP A 71 -5.87 -5.77 32.39
CA ASP A 71 -5.26 -5.82 33.72
C ASP A 71 -4.37 -7.08 33.93
N ASN A 72 -4.24 -7.94 32.91
CA ASN A 72 -3.44 -9.15 32.95
C ASN A 72 -1.98 -8.84 33.30
N SER A 73 -1.34 -9.71 34.10
CA SER A 73 0.08 -9.53 34.38
C SER A 73 0.92 -9.68 33.10
N VAL A 74 2.15 -9.15 33.09
CA VAL A 74 3.08 -9.35 31.96
C VAL A 74 3.35 -10.84 31.71
N ILE A 75 3.30 -11.64 32.77
CA ILE A 75 3.49 -13.09 32.70
C ILE A 75 2.29 -13.76 32.00
N ASP A 76 1.07 -13.36 32.35
CA ASP A 76 -0.13 -13.89 31.70
C ASP A 76 -0.14 -13.54 30.22
N VAL A 77 0.15 -12.29 29.85
CA VAL A 77 0.27 -11.89 28.46
C VAL A 77 1.35 -12.67 27.71
N ALA A 78 2.47 -13.01 28.37
CA ALA A 78 3.52 -13.83 27.77
C ALA A 78 3.02 -15.25 27.44
N PHE A 79 2.30 -15.89 28.35
CA PHE A 79 1.74 -17.24 28.15
C PHE A 79 0.61 -17.23 27.12
N ASP A 80 -0.29 -16.24 27.17
CA ASP A 80 -1.36 -16.01 26.16
C ASP A 80 -0.80 -15.75 24.75
N SER A 81 0.47 -15.35 24.68
CA SER A 81 1.21 -15.12 23.43
C SER A 81 2.12 -16.29 23.04
N HIS A 82 1.82 -17.49 23.55
CA HIS A 82 2.52 -18.77 23.28
C HIS A 82 4.00 -18.81 23.68
N TYR A 83 4.45 -17.95 24.57
CA TYR A 83 5.81 -18.03 25.12
C TYR A 83 5.85 -19.00 26.31
N GLN A 84 6.87 -19.84 26.31
CA GLN A 84 7.07 -20.82 27.39
C GLN A 84 7.69 -20.20 28.66
N SER A 85 8.21 -18.96 28.55
CA SER A 85 8.76 -18.24 29.69
C SER A 85 8.65 -16.75 29.54
N HIS A 86 8.54 -16.07 30.68
CA HIS A 86 8.55 -14.59 30.74
C HIS A 86 9.83 -13.97 30.18
N GLU A 87 10.99 -14.61 30.40
CA GLU A 87 12.28 -14.13 29.90
C GLU A 87 12.37 -14.25 28.38
N GLY A 88 11.85 -15.33 27.80
CA GLY A 88 11.77 -15.53 26.34
C GLY A 88 10.91 -14.48 25.68
N TYR A 89 9.73 -14.23 26.27
CA TYR A 89 8.84 -13.15 25.84
C TYR A 89 9.50 -11.79 25.91
N THR A 90 10.06 -11.44 27.09
CA THR A 90 10.71 -10.13 27.30
C THR A 90 11.85 -9.89 26.31
N ARG A 91 12.71 -10.88 26.05
CA ARG A 91 13.79 -10.76 25.05
C ARG A 91 13.25 -10.51 23.65
N SER A 92 12.20 -11.24 23.24
CA SER A 92 11.57 -11.08 21.93
C SER A 92 10.92 -9.70 21.78
N PHE A 93 10.24 -9.25 22.82
CA PHE A 93 9.60 -7.93 22.87
C PHE A 93 10.62 -6.81 22.79
N VAL A 94 11.70 -6.86 23.59
CA VAL A 94 12.80 -5.88 23.54
C VAL A 94 13.50 -5.89 22.19
N LYS A 95 13.74 -7.06 21.61
CA LYS A 95 14.34 -7.16 20.28
C LYS A 95 13.48 -6.50 19.19
N ARG A 96 12.16 -6.56 19.33
CA ARG A 96 11.21 -5.99 18.36
C ARG A 96 10.99 -4.50 18.57
N PHE A 97 10.78 -4.07 19.81
CA PHE A 97 10.28 -2.74 20.15
C PHE A 97 11.28 -1.85 20.91
N SER A 98 12.47 -2.37 21.22
CA SER A 98 13.54 -1.66 21.94
C SER A 98 13.14 -1.17 23.35
N ILE A 99 12.07 -1.74 23.93
CA ILE A 99 11.55 -1.41 25.25
C ILE A 99 11.07 -2.69 25.93
N THR A 100 11.12 -2.77 27.28
CA THR A 100 10.58 -3.93 28.00
C THR A 100 9.04 -3.87 28.06
N PRO A 101 8.35 -5.04 28.14
CA PRO A 101 6.88 -5.08 28.28
C PRO A 101 6.37 -4.28 29.48
N LYS A 102 7.07 -4.37 30.63
CA LYS A 102 6.73 -3.63 31.85
C LYS A 102 6.88 -2.12 31.69
N GLU A 103 7.94 -1.70 31.03
CA GLU A 103 8.21 -0.28 30.76
C GLU A 103 7.23 0.29 29.71
N TYR A 104 6.90 -0.51 28.67
CA TYR A 104 5.91 -0.16 27.67
C TYR A 104 4.54 0.08 28.31
N ARG A 105 4.04 -0.85 29.15
CA ARG A 105 2.80 -0.67 29.91
C ARG A 105 2.78 0.60 30.75
N LYS A 106 3.92 0.92 31.41
CA LYS A 106 4.02 2.12 32.26
C LYS A 106 4.05 3.42 31.45
N ARG A 107 4.80 3.43 30.35
CA ARG A 107 5.08 4.67 29.58
C ARG A 107 4.09 4.91 28.45
N GLN A 108 3.43 3.87 27.96
CA GLN A 108 2.45 3.91 26.85
C GLN A 108 2.96 4.69 25.62
N ILE A 109 4.24 4.57 25.32
CA ILE A 109 4.85 5.23 24.16
C ILE A 109 4.45 4.54 22.85
N ALA A 110 4.49 5.26 21.74
CA ALA A 110 4.31 4.67 20.42
C ALA A 110 5.44 3.67 20.11
N ILE A 111 5.07 2.50 19.59
CA ILE A 111 5.99 1.46 19.13
C ILE A 111 5.57 0.97 17.73
N PRO A 112 6.50 0.45 16.91
CA PRO A 112 6.19 0.00 15.54
C PRO A 112 5.39 -1.31 15.54
N ILE A 113 4.08 -1.20 15.71
CA ILE A 113 3.15 -2.33 15.61
C ILE A 113 3.16 -2.89 14.18
N PHE A 114 3.14 -4.20 14.06
CA PHE A 114 3.12 -4.87 12.78
C PHE A 114 1.70 -4.89 12.19
N THR A 115 1.51 -4.17 11.10
CA THR A 115 0.24 -4.19 10.35
C THR A 115 0.27 -5.33 9.35
N GLN A 116 -0.73 -6.20 9.41
CA GLN A 116 -0.87 -7.32 8.47
C GLN A 116 -1.54 -6.82 7.19
N HIS A 117 -0.80 -6.85 6.08
CA HIS A 117 -1.37 -6.64 4.75
C HIS A 117 -1.31 -7.94 3.95
N PRO A 118 -2.34 -8.29 3.18
CA PRO A 118 -2.29 -9.47 2.31
C PRO A 118 -1.10 -9.44 1.34
N ALA A 119 -0.46 -10.58 1.11
CA ALA A 119 0.76 -10.66 0.29
C ALA A 119 0.58 -10.17 -1.15
N ASN A 120 -0.64 -10.22 -1.69
CA ASN A 120 -0.98 -9.67 -3.00
C ASN A 120 -1.00 -8.14 -3.03
N HIS A 121 -0.93 -7.47 -1.87
CA HIS A 121 -0.76 -6.02 -1.76
C HIS A 121 0.71 -5.58 -1.73
N TYR A 122 1.66 -6.52 -1.64
CA TYR A 122 3.09 -6.18 -1.61
C TYR A 122 3.75 -6.51 -2.94
N TYR A 123 4.54 -5.59 -3.43
CA TYR A 123 5.44 -5.79 -4.53
C TYR A 123 6.86 -5.40 -4.14
N ILE A 124 7.81 -6.34 -4.28
CA ILE A 124 9.20 -6.14 -3.89
C ILE A 124 10.03 -5.95 -5.14
N LEU A 125 10.57 -4.74 -5.31
CA LEU A 125 11.56 -4.42 -6.34
C LEU A 125 12.95 -4.83 -5.87
N LYS A 126 13.62 -5.67 -6.65
CA LYS A 126 15.05 -5.93 -6.52
C LYS A 126 15.78 -5.08 -7.54
N GLU A 127 16.46 -4.04 -7.08
CA GLU A 127 17.35 -3.27 -7.94
C GLU A 127 18.65 -4.03 -8.17
N GLY A 128 19.13 -4.00 -9.46
CA GLY A 128 20.24 -4.84 -9.89
C GLY A 128 21.60 -4.46 -9.28
N GLN A 129 22.39 -5.45 -9.07
CA GLN A 129 23.83 -5.67 -8.85
C GLN A 129 24.74 -4.63 -8.17
N ALA A 130 24.36 -3.39 -7.89
CA ALA A 130 25.28 -2.40 -7.31
C ALA A 130 25.03 -2.07 -5.83
N MET A 131 23.83 -2.32 -5.30
CA MET A 131 23.50 -2.28 -3.87
C MET A 131 22.33 -3.20 -3.60
N ASP A 132 22.40 -3.93 -2.50
CA ASP A 132 21.39 -4.87 -1.99
C ASP A 132 20.18 -4.12 -1.40
N THR A 133 19.70 -3.06 -2.07
CA THR A 133 18.56 -2.26 -1.66
C THR A 133 17.30 -2.82 -2.27
N THR A 134 16.57 -3.56 -1.46
CA THR A 134 15.22 -3.99 -1.80
C THR A 134 14.27 -2.84 -1.53
N THR A 135 13.64 -2.30 -2.56
CA THR A 135 12.59 -1.29 -2.39
C THR A 135 11.24 -1.97 -2.24
N ILE A 136 10.52 -1.64 -1.19
CA ILE A 136 9.17 -2.12 -0.95
C ILE A 136 8.19 -1.12 -1.56
N CYS A 137 7.29 -1.64 -2.39
CA CYS A 137 6.16 -0.90 -2.90
C CYS A 137 4.88 -1.63 -2.47
N THR A 138 4.01 -0.97 -1.73
CA THR A 138 2.70 -1.52 -1.40
C THR A 138 1.75 -1.34 -2.57
N VAL A 139 0.92 -2.36 -2.84
CA VAL A 139 -0.09 -2.33 -3.90
C VAL A 139 -1.45 -2.58 -3.27
N THR A 140 -2.31 -1.55 -3.24
CA THR A 140 -3.61 -1.62 -2.57
C THR A 140 -4.74 -1.44 -3.58
N PRO A 141 -5.64 -2.42 -3.74
CA PRO A 141 -6.82 -2.25 -4.56
C PRO A 141 -7.87 -1.40 -3.85
N VAL A 142 -8.37 -0.38 -4.52
CA VAL A 142 -9.41 0.53 -4.03
C VAL A 142 -10.55 0.56 -5.02
N ASN A 143 -11.76 0.21 -4.57
CA ASN A 143 -12.95 0.34 -5.38
C ASN A 143 -13.34 1.82 -5.50
N ARG A 144 -13.45 2.31 -6.73
CA ARG A 144 -13.96 3.64 -7.04
C ARG A 144 -15.37 3.52 -7.61
N PRO A 145 -16.37 4.18 -7.01
CA PRO A 145 -17.72 4.23 -7.57
C PRO A 145 -17.75 5.06 -8.86
N LYS A 146 -18.90 5.10 -9.53
CA LYS A 146 -19.18 6.08 -10.57
C LYS A 146 -18.97 7.49 -10.00
N ARG A 147 -18.19 8.34 -10.69
CA ARG A 147 -17.71 9.63 -10.18
C ARG A 147 -17.50 10.64 -11.29
N LYS A 148 -17.21 11.87 -10.94
CA LYS A 148 -16.77 12.91 -11.88
C LYS A 148 -15.26 13.14 -11.76
N LEU A 149 -14.63 13.41 -12.88
CA LEU A 149 -13.29 13.93 -12.99
C LEU A 149 -13.40 15.41 -13.35
N ILE A 150 -12.82 16.29 -12.53
CA ILE A 150 -12.59 17.70 -12.86
C ILE A 150 -11.14 17.80 -13.31
N TYR A 151 -10.87 18.30 -14.52
CA TYR A 151 -9.53 18.30 -15.09
C TYR A 151 -9.26 19.50 -15.99
N LEU A 152 -7.97 19.80 -16.13
CA LEU A 152 -7.46 20.85 -17.03
C LEU A 152 -6.38 20.22 -17.90
N THR A 153 -6.59 20.23 -19.21
CA THR A 153 -5.66 19.68 -20.20
C THR A 153 -4.52 20.63 -20.51
N SER A 154 -3.39 20.10 -20.96
CA SER A 154 -2.31 20.85 -21.61
C SER A 154 -2.30 20.61 -23.11
N LYS A 155 -1.65 21.47 -23.88
CA LYS A 155 -1.52 21.29 -25.33
C LYS A 155 -0.41 20.31 -25.68
N SER A 156 0.72 20.38 -24.98
CA SER A 156 1.96 19.69 -25.39
C SER A 156 2.74 19.06 -24.25
N ALA A 157 2.32 19.22 -23.00
CA ALA A 157 3.06 18.70 -21.84
C ALA A 157 3.25 17.18 -21.93
N THR A 158 4.42 16.71 -21.53
CA THR A 158 4.79 15.28 -21.47
C THR A 158 5.05 14.79 -20.04
N ASP A 159 5.22 15.69 -19.10
CA ASP A 159 5.56 15.46 -17.71
C ASP A 159 5.11 16.62 -16.81
N TYR A 160 5.39 16.52 -15.51
CA TYR A 160 5.03 17.53 -14.51
C TYR A 160 5.65 18.92 -14.81
N LEU A 161 6.94 18.95 -15.15
CA LEU A 161 7.63 20.24 -15.34
C LEU A 161 7.08 20.96 -16.57
N SER A 162 6.97 20.27 -17.70
CA SER A 162 6.40 20.83 -18.93
C SER A 162 4.93 21.23 -18.78
N TYR A 163 4.17 20.51 -17.93
CA TYR A 163 2.80 20.89 -17.59
C TYR A 163 2.76 22.20 -16.80
N CYS A 164 3.61 22.33 -15.77
CA CYS A 164 3.71 23.57 -14.99
C CYS A 164 4.21 24.77 -15.80
N GLU A 165 5.12 24.55 -16.74
CA GLU A 165 5.58 25.61 -17.66
C GLU A 165 4.45 26.11 -18.58
N GLU A 166 3.58 25.22 -19.03
CA GLU A 166 2.49 25.59 -19.96
C GLU A 166 1.25 26.15 -19.25
N VAL A 167 0.83 25.53 -18.16
CA VAL A 167 -0.44 25.79 -17.48
C VAL A 167 -0.27 26.62 -16.20
N GLY A 168 0.90 26.58 -15.59
CA GLY A 168 1.17 27.11 -14.25
C GLY A 168 1.09 26.03 -13.17
N CYS A 169 1.65 26.30 -11.97
CA CYS A 169 1.66 25.35 -10.86
C CYS A 169 0.50 25.52 -9.87
N ASP A 170 -0.36 26.52 -10.07
CA ASP A 170 -1.45 26.86 -9.14
C ASP A 170 -2.59 25.82 -9.14
N TRP A 171 -2.61 24.92 -10.12
CA TRP A 171 -3.63 23.89 -10.30
C TRP A 171 -3.74 22.95 -9.08
N GLU A 172 -2.62 22.64 -8.46
CA GLU A 172 -2.57 21.71 -7.33
C GLU A 172 -3.29 22.29 -6.11
N GLY A 173 -2.96 23.54 -5.75
CA GLY A 173 -3.64 24.25 -4.68
C GLY A 173 -5.13 24.44 -4.95
N LEU A 174 -5.48 24.81 -6.20
CA LEU A 174 -6.85 25.03 -6.61
C LEU A 174 -7.69 23.76 -6.52
N LEU A 175 -7.23 22.65 -7.10
CA LEU A 175 -7.97 21.39 -7.06
C LEU A 175 -7.99 20.77 -5.65
N ASN A 176 -6.93 20.93 -4.88
CA ASN A 176 -6.90 20.46 -3.49
C ASN A 176 -7.82 21.25 -2.56
N SER A 177 -8.23 22.48 -2.93
CA SER A 177 -9.24 23.25 -2.19
C SER A 177 -10.67 22.68 -2.28
N ILE A 178 -10.89 21.72 -3.19
CA ILE A 178 -12.17 20.98 -3.27
C ILE A 178 -12.25 20.00 -2.11
N HIS A 179 -13.21 20.21 -1.21
CA HIS A 179 -13.36 19.37 -0.01
C HIS A 179 -13.93 18.00 -0.31
N GLU A 180 -14.95 17.93 -1.18
CA GLU A 180 -15.58 16.67 -1.58
C GLU A 180 -14.79 15.99 -2.69
N LYS A 181 -13.65 15.36 -2.37
CA LYS A 181 -12.82 14.61 -3.30
C LYS A 181 -12.46 13.25 -2.76
N PHE A 182 -12.16 12.31 -3.66
CA PHE A 182 -11.77 10.95 -3.28
C PHE A 182 -10.29 10.86 -2.86
N ASP A 183 -9.42 11.70 -3.45
CA ASP A 183 -8.00 11.77 -3.14
C ASP A 183 -7.45 13.17 -3.45
N THR A 184 -6.17 13.41 -3.21
CA THR A 184 -5.49 14.65 -3.60
C THR A 184 -5.55 14.87 -5.11
N ALA A 185 -5.38 16.12 -5.53
CA ALA A 185 -5.18 16.44 -6.94
C ALA A 185 -3.95 15.71 -7.49
N ALA A 186 -4.03 15.28 -8.73
CA ALA A 186 -3.01 14.47 -9.38
C ALA A 186 -2.67 15.03 -10.77
N LEU A 187 -1.43 14.83 -11.21
CA LEU A 187 -1.15 14.81 -12.63
C LEU A 187 -1.66 13.50 -13.20
N ILE A 188 -2.44 13.55 -14.25
CA ILE A 188 -3.16 12.40 -14.78
C ILE A 188 -2.80 12.12 -16.23
N ASP A 189 -2.79 10.84 -16.60
CA ASP A 189 -2.86 10.41 -17.99
C ASP A 189 -4.33 10.17 -18.33
N LEU A 190 -4.89 11.00 -19.21
CA LEU A 190 -6.29 10.89 -19.63
C LEU A 190 -6.56 9.56 -20.33
N PRO A 191 -7.70 8.91 -20.05
CA PRO A 191 -8.14 7.74 -20.80
C PRO A 191 -8.43 8.11 -22.26
N ASP A 192 -8.29 7.14 -23.16
CA ASP A 192 -8.48 7.34 -24.60
C ASP A 192 -9.83 8.00 -24.95
N SER A 193 -10.88 7.72 -24.16
CA SER A 193 -12.21 8.29 -24.32
C SER A 193 -12.29 9.80 -24.11
N LEU A 194 -11.33 10.39 -23.39
CA LEU A 194 -11.25 11.81 -23.08
C LEU A 194 -10.13 12.51 -23.84
N GLN A 195 -9.32 11.78 -24.61
CA GLN A 195 -8.25 12.36 -25.40
C GLN A 195 -8.80 13.12 -26.63
N GLN A 196 -8.27 14.31 -26.84
CA GLN A 196 -8.61 15.14 -27.99
C GLN A 196 -7.42 15.22 -28.96
N LYS A 197 -7.71 15.18 -30.27
CA LYS A 197 -6.66 15.24 -31.28
C LYS A 197 -5.88 16.55 -31.21
N GLY A 198 -4.56 16.46 -31.06
CA GLY A 198 -3.67 17.63 -30.98
C GLY A 198 -3.57 18.25 -29.59
N ILE A 199 -4.09 17.58 -28.57
CA ILE A 199 -3.95 17.95 -27.15
C ILE A 199 -3.20 16.82 -26.44
N SER A 200 -2.37 17.15 -25.46
CA SER A 200 -1.64 16.17 -24.66
C SER A 200 -2.62 15.29 -23.87
N LYS A 201 -2.21 14.03 -23.62
CA LYS A 201 -2.90 13.15 -22.66
C LYS A 201 -2.65 13.55 -21.19
N ILE A 202 -1.65 14.42 -20.97
CA ILE A 202 -1.30 14.89 -19.62
C ILE A 202 -2.22 16.03 -19.23
N ALA A 203 -2.86 15.88 -18.09
CA ALA A 203 -3.74 16.87 -17.50
C ALA A 203 -3.53 16.93 -15.97
N ALA A 204 -3.96 17.99 -15.32
CA ALA A 204 -4.16 17.99 -13.88
C ALA A 204 -5.62 17.67 -13.57
N GLY A 205 -5.89 16.86 -12.55
CA GLY A 205 -7.25 16.49 -12.24
C GLY A 205 -7.49 16.07 -10.81
N VAL A 206 -8.78 16.02 -10.44
CA VAL A 206 -9.26 15.52 -9.16
C VAL A 206 -10.58 14.78 -9.35
N GLU A 207 -10.73 13.65 -8.65
CA GLU A 207 -11.96 12.86 -8.67
C GLU A 207 -12.90 13.31 -7.54
N VAL A 208 -14.17 13.56 -7.90
CA VAL A 208 -15.22 13.99 -6.96
C VAL A 208 -16.46 13.11 -7.07
N PRO A 209 -17.34 13.08 -6.05
CA PRO A 209 -18.58 12.32 -6.11
C PRO A 209 -19.44 12.67 -7.34
N ILE A 210 -20.22 11.70 -7.83
CA ILE A 210 -21.04 11.86 -9.04
C ILE A 210 -22.08 12.98 -8.92
N ASP A 211 -22.52 13.26 -7.71
CA ASP A 211 -23.49 14.29 -7.38
C ASP A 211 -22.89 15.69 -7.11
N TYR A 212 -21.58 15.84 -7.27
CA TYR A 212 -20.89 17.12 -7.15
C TYR A 212 -21.48 18.16 -8.11
N LYS A 213 -21.91 19.31 -7.59
CA LYS A 213 -22.65 20.36 -8.34
C LYS A 213 -22.07 21.76 -8.16
N LYS A 214 -20.95 21.92 -7.45
CA LYS A 214 -20.35 23.23 -7.25
C LYS A 214 -19.77 23.79 -8.56
N THR A 215 -19.64 25.10 -8.60
CA THR A 215 -19.04 25.80 -9.74
C THR A 215 -17.62 25.29 -9.99
N LEU A 216 -17.33 24.99 -11.24
CA LEU A 216 -15.99 24.61 -11.66
C LEU A 216 -15.08 25.83 -11.73
N PRO A 217 -13.77 25.66 -11.49
CA PRO A 217 -12.80 26.71 -11.79
C PRO A 217 -12.78 27.02 -13.29
N ASP A 218 -12.45 28.26 -13.65
CA ASP A 218 -12.39 28.70 -15.06
C ASP A 218 -11.40 27.84 -15.86
N GLY A 219 -11.82 27.41 -17.05
CA GLY A 219 -11.00 26.59 -17.94
C GLY A 219 -11.00 25.10 -17.66
N TYR A 220 -11.56 24.65 -16.54
CA TYR A 220 -11.64 23.24 -16.22
C TYR A 220 -12.83 22.55 -16.89
N GLU A 221 -12.59 21.33 -17.32
CA GLU A 221 -13.60 20.43 -17.89
C GLU A 221 -14.08 19.43 -16.83
N VAL A 222 -15.23 18.81 -17.08
CA VAL A 222 -15.75 17.71 -16.26
C VAL A 222 -16.15 16.53 -17.14
N ALA A 223 -15.77 15.33 -16.72
CA ALA A 223 -16.19 14.09 -17.33
C ALA A 223 -16.74 13.11 -16.26
N GLU A 224 -17.69 12.26 -16.66
CA GLU A 224 -18.13 11.15 -15.83
C GLU A 224 -17.24 9.92 -16.07
N LEU A 225 -16.77 9.33 -14.97
CA LEU A 225 -16.01 8.10 -14.99
C LEU A 225 -16.87 6.94 -14.45
N PRO A 226 -16.79 5.75 -15.07
CA PRO A 226 -17.47 4.56 -14.55
C PRO A 226 -16.85 4.10 -13.22
N GLU A 227 -17.54 3.20 -12.55
CA GLU A 227 -16.94 2.44 -11.44
C GLU A 227 -15.76 1.61 -11.94
N CYS A 228 -14.73 1.48 -11.13
CA CYS A 228 -13.56 0.68 -11.44
C CYS A 228 -12.78 0.32 -10.18
N VAL A 229 -11.83 -0.58 -10.32
CA VAL A 229 -10.79 -0.82 -9.30
C VAL A 229 -9.58 0.02 -9.67
N MET A 230 -9.02 0.73 -8.69
CA MET A 230 -7.73 1.42 -8.81
C MET A 230 -6.69 0.66 -7.99
N LEU A 231 -5.57 0.28 -8.59
CA LEU A 231 -4.43 -0.23 -7.84
C LEU A 231 -3.51 0.92 -7.45
N TYR A 232 -3.42 1.18 -6.16
CA TYR A 232 -2.52 2.17 -5.59
C TYR A 232 -1.16 1.55 -5.33
N PHE A 233 -0.17 2.01 -6.05
CA PHE A 233 1.23 1.70 -5.83
C PHE A 233 1.83 2.80 -4.96
N GLN A 234 2.42 2.42 -3.82
CA GLN A 234 2.97 3.36 -2.87
C GLN A 234 4.33 2.91 -2.37
N SER A 235 5.33 3.80 -2.44
CA SER A 235 6.65 3.59 -1.86
C SER A 235 6.62 3.71 -0.34
N GLU A 236 7.73 3.37 0.31
CA GLU A 236 7.93 3.71 1.72
C GLU A 236 8.08 5.23 1.90
N PRO A 237 7.77 5.76 3.10
CA PRO A 237 8.16 7.12 3.51
C PRO A 237 9.67 7.35 3.36
N TYR A 238 10.09 8.61 3.26
CA TYR A 238 11.49 8.99 3.09
C TYR A 238 11.79 10.28 3.85
N ASP A 239 13.08 10.49 4.20
CA ASP A 239 13.46 11.60 5.08
C ASP A 239 13.87 12.88 4.31
N ASN A 240 14.45 12.73 3.11
CA ASN A 240 15.00 13.86 2.37
C ASN A 240 14.08 14.30 1.24
N LEU A 241 13.55 15.52 1.31
CA LEU A 241 12.67 16.11 0.29
C LEU A 241 13.26 16.05 -1.12
N ASP A 242 14.59 16.15 -1.28
CA ASP A 242 15.25 16.11 -2.58
C ASP A 242 15.17 14.72 -3.25
N ASP A 243 14.82 13.67 -2.49
CA ASP A 243 14.72 12.30 -2.99
C ASP A 243 13.35 11.99 -3.65
N PHE A 244 12.40 12.94 -3.70
CA PHE A 244 11.05 12.72 -4.24
C PHE A 244 11.06 12.05 -5.63
N GLY A 245 11.93 12.50 -6.52
CA GLY A 245 12.05 11.95 -7.88
C GLY A 245 12.53 10.49 -7.90
N LYS A 246 13.40 10.11 -6.96
CA LYS A 246 13.86 8.73 -6.78
C LYS A 246 12.69 7.82 -6.38
N TYR A 247 11.88 8.23 -5.42
CA TYR A 247 10.76 7.43 -4.93
C TYR A 247 9.63 7.33 -5.96
N ILE A 248 9.33 8.39 -6.70
CA ILE A 248 8.42 8.35 -7.86
C ILE A 248 8.96 7.35 -8.91
N GLY A 249 10.25 7.42 -9.25
CA GLY A 249 10.88 6.49 -10.18
C GLY A 249 10.82 5.03 -9.73
N GLN A 250 10.94 4.77 -8.42
CA GLN A 250 10.78 3.43 -7.85
C GLN A 250 9.35 2.90 -8.02
N VAL A 251 8.33 3.75 -7.81
CA VAL A 251 6.94 3.35 -8.01
C VAL A 251 6.66 3.05 -9.48
N PHE A 252 7.17 3.86 -10.43
CA PHE A 252 7.05 3.56 -11.87
C PHE A 252 7.68 2.22 -12.22
N LYS A 253 8.89 1.94 -11.74
CA LYS A 253 9.55 0.63 -11.94
C LYS A 253 8.75 -0.51 -11.32
N ALA A 254 8.10 -0.28 -10.16
CA ALA A 254 7.24 -1.28 -9.54
C ALA A 254 6.05 -1.61 -10.44
N ILE A 255 5.42 -0.60 -11.04
CA ILE A 255 4.30 -0.75 -11.97
C ILE A 255 4.75 -1.51 -13.23
N GLU A 256 5.87 -1.13 -13.85
CA GLU A 256 6.42 -1.79 -15.04
C GLU A 256 6.69 -3.30 -14.83
N ASN A 257 7.16 -3.66 -13.64
CA ASN A 257 7.49 -5.03 -13.27
C ASN A 257 6.30 -5.80 -12.66
N TYR A 258 5.18 -5.13 -12.38
CA TYR A 258 4.02 -5.75 -11.76
C TYR A 258 3.27 -6.62 -12.76
N ASN A 259 3.12 -7.90 -12.44
CA ASN A 259 2.37 -8.81 -13.28
C ASN A 259 0.89 -8.77 -12.90
N PHE A 260 0.12 -7.88 -13.51
CA PHE A 260 -1.29 -7.66 -13.25
C PHE A 260 -2.11 -8.95 -13.36
N GLU A 261 -1.91 -9.76 -14.40
CA GLU A 261 -2.66 -11.00 -14.64
C GLU A 261 -2.44 -12.01 -13.51
N ARG A 262 -1.21 -12.11 -13.01
CA ARG A 262 -0.86 -12.99 -11.89
C ARG A 262 -1.64 -12.65 -10.61
N TYR A 263 -1.96 -11.37 -10.43
CA TYR A 263 -2.68 -10.84 -9.28
C TYR A 263 -4.20 -10.73 -9.53
N GLY A 264 -4.67 -11.21 -10.69
CA GLY A 264 -6.08 -11.24 -11.04
C GLY A 264 -6.63 -9.94 -11.62
N TYR A 265 -5.77 -9.11 -12.20
CA TYR A 265 -6.14 -7.84 -12.80
C TYR A 265 -5.69 -7.72 -14.25
N LYS A 266 -6.39 -6.89 -15.00
CA LYS A 266 -6.02 -6.44 -16.33
C LYS A 266 -5.94 -4.91 -16.33
N TYR A 267 -4.92 -4.38 -16.97
CA TYR A 267 -4.73 -2.94 -17.14
C TYR A 267 -5.90 -2.32 -17.94
N ALA A 268 -6.49 -1.24 -17.45
CA ALA A 268 -7.74 -0.69 -18.01
C ALA A 268 -7.72 0.85 -18.12
N THR A 269 -6.66 1.40 -18.69
CA THR A 269 -6.50 2.86 -18.90
C THR A 269 -7.53 3.50 -19.83
N SER A 270 -8.31 2.70 -20.56
CA SER A 270 -9.42 3.20 -21.39
C SER A 270 -10.62 3.66 -20.58
N ILE A 271 -10.79 3.20 -19.33
CA ILE A 271 -11.98 3.45 -18.52
C ILE A 271 -11.80 4.58 -17.50
N ALA A 272 -10.58 4.82 -17.05
CA ALA A 272 -10.28 5.86 -16.08
C ALA A 272 -8.82 6.34 -16.24
N PRO A 273 -8.46 7.55 -15.74
CA PRO A 273 -7.09 8.02 -15.81
C PRO A 273 -6.15 7.26 -14.87
N THR A 274 -4.87 7.19 -15.24
CA THR A 274 -3.80 6.93 -14.29
C THR A 274 -3.57 8.20 -13.47
N LEU A 275 -3.45 8.07 -12.14
CA LEU A 275 -3.25 9.19 -11.22
C LEU A 275 -1.83 9.18 -10.67
N ASN A 276 -1.01 10.18 -11.00
CA ASN A 276 0.25 10.44 -10.32
C ASN A 276 0.00 11.43 -9.18
N LEU A 277 -0.08 10.90 -7.96
CA LEU A 277 -0.41 11.63 -6.74
C LEU A 277 0.82 12.29 -6.09
N GLY A 278 1.96 12.23 -6.78
CA GLY A 278 3.21 12.81 -6.29
C GLY A 278 3.91 11.98 -5.24
N ALA A 279 4.83 12.61 -4.50
CA ALA A 279 5.59 12.00 -3.43
C ALA A 279 5.71 12.98 -2.26
N GLU A 280 5.31 12.52 -1.08
CA GLU A 280 5.41 13.24 0.18
C GLU A 280 6.28 12.43 1.15
N PRO A 281 7.22 13.07 1.90
CA PRO A 281 8.13 12.37 2.79
C PRO A 281 7.44 11.42 3.78
N GLU A 282 6.36 11.86 4.38
CA GLU A 282 5.62 11.13 5.42
C GLU A 282 4.79 9.97 4.86
N ILE A 283 4.42 10.03 3.57
CA ILE A 283 3.50 9.08 2.94
C ILE A 283 4.26 8.19 1.93
N GLY A 284 5.28 8.73 1.27
CA GLY A 284 5.95 8.15 0.12
C GLY A 284 5.35 8.61 -1.22
N ALA A 285 5.87 8.08 -2.32
CA ALA A 285 5.36 8.31 -3.66
C ALA A 285 4.13 7.42 -3.93
N ARG A 286 3.11 7.97 -4.60
CA ARG A 286 1.87 7.25 -4.89
C ARG A 286 1.45 7.40 -6.34
N ILE A 287 1.13 6.27 -6.98
CA ILE A 287 0.53 6.25 -8.33
C ILE A 287 -0.63 5.25 -8.31
N ALA A 288 -1.77 5.65 -8.85
CA ALA A 288 -2.94 4.78 -8.94
C ALA A 288 -3.27 4.44 -10.41
N ILE A 289 -3.45 3.15 -10.67
CA ILE A 289 -3.68 2.57 -11.99
C ILE A 289 -5.07 1.97 -12.06
N PRO A 290 -5.92 2.35 -13.05
CA PRO A 290 -7.20 1.70 -13.25
C PRO A 290 -7.03 0.29 -13.80
N VAL A 291 -7.79 -0.66 -13.22
CA VAL A 291 -7.75 -2.07 -13.61
C VAL A 291 -9.15 -2.69 -13.64
N GLU A 292 -9.28 -3.75 -14.43
CA GLU A 292 -10.41 -4.67 -14.41
C GLU A 292 -10.02 -5.97 -13.72
N SER A 293 -10.92 -6.55 -12.93
CA SER A 293 -10.71 -7.87 -12.34
C SER A 293 -10.84 -8.96 -13.41
N ILE A 294 -9.86 -9.86 -13.47
CA ILE A 294 -9.92 -11.07 -14.28
C ILE A 294 -10.68 -12.12 -13.46
N LYS A 295 -11.84 -12.56 -13.98
CA LYS A 295 -12.67 -13.61 -13.36
C LYS A 295 -12.03 -14.99 -13.44
#